data_6944a87637d2eed2f281d42f6d70aaef
#
_entry.id   6944a87637d2eed2f281d42f6d70aaef
#
_cell.length_a   1.000
_cell.length_b   1.000
_cell.length_c   1.000
_cell.angle_alpha   90.00
_cell.angle_beta   90.00
_cell.angle_gamma   90.00
#
_symmetry.space_group_name_H-M   'P 1'
#
loop_
_entity.id
_entity.type
_entity.pdbx_description
1 polymer ?
#
loop_
_entity_poly.entity_id
_entity_poly.type
_entity_poly.pdbx_seq_one_letter_code
_entity_poly.pdbx_strand_id
1 'polypeptide(L)'
;MKRFLLHILMMIMAVGASAQSHQDLRDSLAKASELLAYNVDSIDLRLKKAAWNIELKQWEYAKDDYDKVLFLQPDNIAALYYRAYVNERLGRYNFARRDYESVLQQVPGNFEAQLGLALLNEKDHRKTDAMDMINRLINQYPDSAVAYAARAGMERDRGMTELAEYDYTEAIKRDPNNVDYLLARADVYIIENKKRLARKDLEQLEKLGVSRVALLDFYHRLK
;
A
#
# COMPACT_ATOMS: atom_id res chain seq x y z
N MET A 1 -14.81 16.94 -11.45
CA MET A 1 -14.61 15.49 -11.59
C MET A 1 -13.33 14.98 -10.93
N LYS A 2 -12.13 15.63 -11.08
CA LYS A 2 -10.86 15.16 -10.46
C LYS A 2 -10.86 15.04 -8.93
N ARG A 3 -11.65 15.87 -8.21
CA ARG A 3 -11.78 15.80 -6.73
C ARG A 3 -12.68 14.68 -6.24
N PHE A 4 -13.57 14.16 -7.07
CA PHE A 4 -14.53 13.13 -6.70
C PHE A 4 -13.90 11.73 -6.65
N LEU A 5 -12.95 11.44 -7.55
CA LEU A 5 -12.20 10.16 -7.55
C LEU A 5 -11.28 10.04 -6.32
N LEU A 6 -10.64 11.15 -5.91
CA LEU A 6 -9.77 11.18 -4.72
C LEU A 6 -10.56 10.91 -3.44
N HIS A 7 -11.81 11.38 -3.36
CA HIS A 7 -12.68 11.16 -2.19
C HIS A 7 -13.24 9.74 -2.12
N ILE A 8 -13.46 9.07 -3.25
CA ILE A 8 -13.87 7.66 -3.26
C ILE A 8 -12.69 6.77 -2.81
N LEU A 9 -11.47 7.08 -3.26
CA LEU A 9 -10.26 6.37 -2.84
C LEU A 9 -9.99 6.56 -1.34
N MET A 10 -10.13 7.80 -0.80
CA MET A 10 -10.02 8.08 0.64
C MET A 10 -11.18 7.51 1.46
N MET A 11 -12.40 7.42 0.92
CA MET A 11 -13.53 6.82 1.64
C MET A 11 -13.35 5.31 1.86
N ILE A 12 -12.73 4.60 0.92
CA ILE A 12 -12.42 3.18 1.07
C ILE A 12 -11.29 2.97 2.10
N MET A 13 -10.33 3.90 2.18
CA MET A 13 -9.24 3.84 3.18
C MET A 13 -9.66 4.37 4.57
N ALA A 14 -10.62 5.29 4.66
CA ALA A 14 -11.10 5.86 5.92
C ALA A 14 -12.10 4.96 6.66
N VAL A 15 -12.69 3.96 6.02
CA VAL A 15 -13.54 2.96 6.68
C VAL A 15 -12.72 1.98 7.55
N GLY A 16 -11.39 1.97 7.40
CA GLY A 16 -10.48 1.16 8.23
C GLY A 16 -10.27 1.64 9.67
N ALA A 17 -10.89 2.72 10.11
CA ALA A 17 -10.68 3.26 11.46
C ALA A 17 -11.73 2.79 12.50
N SER A 18 -12.79 2.10 12.12
CA SER A 18 -13.64 1.36 13.06
C SER A 18 -13.39 -0.12 12.86
N ALA A 19 -12.94 -0.80 13.90
CA ALA A 19 -12.69 -2.25 13.91
C ALA A 19 -14.00 -3.01 13.62
N GLN A 20 -14.43 -3.00 12.35
CA GLN A 20 -15.49 -3.87 11.86
C GLN A 20 -15.00 -5.29 12.08
N SER A 21 -15.72 -6.08 12.85
CA SER A 21 -15.31 -7.44 13.14
C SER A 21 -15.24 -8.26 11.84
N HIS A 22 -14.41 -9.28 11.78
CA HIS A 22 -14.38 -10.19 10.65
C HIS A 22 -15.76 -10.84 10.39
N GLN A 23 -16.61 -10.90 11.42
CA GLN A 23 -17.98 -11.38 11.29
C GLN A 23 -18.85 -10.39 10.52
N ASP A 24 -18.78 -9.07 10.86
CA ASP A 24 -19.52 -8.02 10.17
C ASP A 24 -19.16 -7.95 8.67
N LEU A 25 -17.87 -8.17 8.35
CA LEU A 25 -17.43 -8.25 6.95
C LEU A 25 -18.04 -9.45 6.22
N ARG A 26 -18.08 -10.62 6.86
CA ARG A 26 -18.71 -11.82 6.29
C ARG A 26 -20.21 -11.64 6.08
N ASP A 27 -20.91 -11.02 7.04
CA ASP A 27 -22.32 -10.71 6.92
C ASP A 27 -22.59 -9.72 5.79
N SER A 28 -21.72 -8.72 5.63
CA SER A 28 -21.75 -7.78 4.51
C SER A 28 -21.53 -8.47 3.16
N LEU A 29 -20.61 -9.44 3.08
CA LEU A 29 -20.37 -10.24 1.89
C LEU A 29 -21.57 -11.13 1.53
N ALA A 30 -22.20 -11.77 2.52
CA ALA A 30 -23.38 -12.59 2.32
C ALA A 30 -24.54 -11.76 1.76
N LYS A 31 -24.82 -10.62 2.39
CA LYS A 31 -25.84 -9.67 1.94
C LYS A 31 -25.57 -9.13 0.53
N ALA A 32 -24.32 -8.75 0.24
CA ALA A 32 -23.95 -8.29 -1.10
C ALA A 32 -24.13 -9.38 -2.15
N SER A 33 -23.81 -10.63 -1.81
CA SER A 33 -23.99 -11.78 -2.72
C SER A 33 -25.47 -12.05 -3.01
N GLU A 34 -26.34 -11.91 -2.00
CA GLU A 34 -27.79 -12.01 -2.17
C GLU A 34 -28.32 -10.87 -3.07
N LEU A 35 -27.93 -9.63 -2.83
CA LEU A 35 -28.33 -8.49 -3.65
C LEU A 35 -27.84 -8.60 -5.09
N LEU A 36 -26.65 -9.17 -5.32
CA LEU A 36 -26.11 -9.42 -6.65
C LEU A 36 -26.88 -10.51 -7.41
N ALA A 37 -27.60 -11.40 -6.73
CA ALA A 37 -28.48 -12.36 -7.41
C ALA A 37 -29.64 -11.67 -8.14
N TYR A 38 -30.10 -10.52 -7.63
CA TYR A 38 -31.18 -9.73 -8.24
C TYR A 38 -30.65 -8.61 -9.13
N ASN A 39 -29.40 -8.16 -8.93
CA ASN A 39 -28.79 -7.07 -9.67
C ASN A 39 -27.36 -7.45 -10.08
N VAL A 40 -27.26 -8.39 -11.00
CA VAL A 40 -26.02 -9.07 -11.39
C VAL A 40 -24.95 -8.15 -11.97
N ASP A 41 -25.35 -7.00 -12.54
CA ASP A 41 -24.46 -6.03 -13.19
C ASP A 41 -24.16 -4.79 -12.33
N SER A 42 -24.50 -4.83 -11.02
CA SER A 42 -24.21 -3.73 -10.11
C SER A 42 -22.69 -3.57 -9.88
N ILE A 43 -22.11 -2.58 -10.54
CA ILE A 43 -20.68 -2.23 -10.43
C ILE A 43 -20.33 -1.85 -8.99
N ASP A 44 -21.08 -0.93 -8.39
CA ASP A 44 -20.81 -0.43 -7.03
C ASP A 44 -20.83 -1.55 -5.99
N LEU A 45 -21.78 -2.47 -6.11
CA LEU A 45 -21.90 -3.58 -5.16
C LEU A 45 -20.74 -4.58 -5.32
N ARG A 46 -20.28 -4.82 -6.57
CA ARG A 46 -19.11 -5.66 -6.82
C ARG A 46 -17.83 -5.04 -6.32
N LEU A 47 -17.63 -3.74 -6.54
CA LEU A 47 -16.45 -3.02 -6.02
C LEU A 47 -16.38 -3.10 -4.48
N LYS A 48 -17.52 -2.90 -3.79
CA LYS A 48 -17.59 -3.04 -2.33
C LYS A 48 -17.28 -4.47 -1.88
N LYS A 49 -17.90 -5.45 -2.53
CA LYS A 49 -17.69 -6.86 -2.22
C LYS A 49 -16.22 -7.27 -2.40
N ALA A 50 -15.59 -6.82 -3.51
CA ALA A 50 -14.18 -7.05 -3.77
C ALA A 50 -13.28 -6.42 -2.69
N ALA A 51 -13.59 -5.19 -2.24
CA ALA A 51 -12.85 -4.52 -1.17
C ALA A 51 -12.93 -5.31 0.16
N TRP A 52 -14.11 -5.80 0.55
CA TRP A 52 -14.26 -6.65 1.74
C TRP A 52 -13.50 -7.97 1.61
N ASN A 53 -13.47 -8.57 0.41
CA ASN A 53 -12.67 -9.76 0.14
C ASN A 53 -11.16 -9.47 0.29
N ILE A 54 -10.67 -8.27 -0.08
CA ILE A 54 -9.30 -7.83 0.16
C ILE A 54 -9.00 -7.80 1.66
N GLU A 55 -9.87 -7.18 2.46
CA GLU A 55 -9.70 -7.08 3.92
C GLU A 55 -9.65 -8.47 4.59
N LEU A 56 -10.46 -9.40 4.08
CA LEU A 56 -10.45 -10.81 4.52
C LEU A 56 -9.33 -11.64 3.90
N LYS A 57 -8.46 -11.04 3.08
CA LYS A 57 -7.37 -11.71 2.34
C LYS A 57 -7.87 -12.84 1.41
N GLN A 58 -9.10 -12.73 0.96
CA GLN A 58 -9.74 -13.65 0.03
C GLN A 58 -9.46 -13.21 -1.42
N TRP A 59 -8.19 -13.31 -1.81
CA TRP A 59 -7.65 -12.68 -3.02
C TRP A 59 -8.34 -13.14 -4.31
N GLU A 60 -8.62 -14.44 -4.46
CA GLU A 60 -9.28 -14.97 -5.67
C GLU A 60 -10.72 -14.43 -5.80
N TYR A 61 -11.48 -14.40 -4.71
CA TYR A 61 -12.83 -13.83 -4.74
C TYR A 61 -12.82 -12.33 -5.06
N ALA A 62 -11.86 -11.58 -4.51
CA ALA A 62 -11.70 -10.18 -4.86
C ALA A 62 -11.39 -10.01 -6.35
N LYS A 63 -10.47 -10.82 -6.89
CA LYS A 63 -10.12 -10.81 -8.31
C LYS A 63 -11.33 -11.07 -9.19
N ASP A 64 -12.12 -12.09 -8.88
CA ASP A 64 -13.30 -12.47 -9.69
C ASP A 64 -14.35 -11.34 -9.74
N ASP A 65 -14.57 -10.64 -8.63
CA ASP A 65 -15.45 -9.48 -8.61
C ASP A 65 -14.88 -8.32 -9.47
N TYR A 66 -13.57 -8.03 -9.41
CA TYR A 66 -12.94 -7.02 -10.29
C TYR A 66 -12.94 -7.45 -11.75
N ASP A 67 -12.75 -8.72 -12.07
CA ASP A 67 -12.86 -9.24 -13.44
C ASP A 67 -14.25 -8.98 -14.01
N LYS A 68 -15.30 -9.20 -13.20
CA LYS A 68 -16.67 -8.92 -13.63
C LYS A 68 -16.93 -7.43 -13.81
N VAL A 69 -16.37 -6.57 -12.94
CA VAL A 69 -16.43 -5.11 -13.13
C VAL A 69 -15.76 -4.72 -14.45
N LEU A 70 -14.57 -5.24 -14.73
CA LEU A 70 -13.81 -4.90 -15.94
C LEU A 70 -14.37 -5.54 -17.22
N PHE A 71 -15.14 -6.61 -17.09
CA PHE A 71 -15.94 -7.12 -18.20
C PHE A 71 -17.06 -6.13 -18.60
N LEU A 72 -17.70 -5.49 -17.61
CA LEU A 72 -18.79 -4.53 -17.83
C LEU A 72 -18.26 -3.11 -18.15
N GLN A 73 -17.15 -2.73 -17.53
CA GLN A 73 -16.49 -1.43 -17.66
C GLN A 73 -14.97 -1.64 -17.78
N PRO A 74 -14.45 -1.90 -18.98
CA PRO A 74 -13.03 -2.22 -19.20
C PRO A 74 -12.05 -1.12 -18.77
N ASP A 75 -12.52 0.12 -18.72
CA ASP A 75 -11.76 1.32 -18.36
C ASP A 75 -11.96 1.78 -16.90
N ASN A 76 -12.61 0.98 -16.06
CA ASN A 76 -12.83 1.32 -14.66
C ASN A 76 -11.50 1.36 -13.89
N ILE A 77 -11.01 2.58 -13.62
CA ILE A 77 -9.71 2.84 -13.01
C ILE A 77 -9.57 2.18 -11.63
N ALA A 78 -10.64 2.24 -10.81
CA ALA A 78 -10.61 1.63 -9.49
C ALA A 78 -10.47 0.10 -9.58
N ALA A 79 -11.23 -0.54 -10.47
CA ALA A 79 -11.16 -1.97 -10.67
C ALA A 79 -9.79 -2.41 -11.22
N LEU A 80 -9.22 -1.69 -12.19
CA LEU A 80 -7.87 -1.93 -12.70
C LEU A 80 -6.83 -1.84 -11.58
N TYR A 81 -6.84 -0.74 -10.82
CA TYR A 81 -5.88 -0.53 -9.74
C TYR A 81 -5.94 -1.63 -8.68
N TYR A 82 -7.14 -1.91 -8.16
CA TYR A 82 -7.29 -2.91 -7.10
C TYR A 82 -7.11 -4.35 -7.61
N ARG A 83 -7.46 -4.65 -8.87
CA ARG A 83 -7.13 -5.96 -9.46
C ARG A 83 -5.61 -6.12 -9.63
N ALA A 84 -4.89 -5.06 -10.00
CA ALA A 84 -3.44 -5.08 -10.01
C ALA A 84 -2.86 -5.44 -8.64
N TYR A 85 -3.32 -4.76 -7.58
CA TYR A 85 -2.94 -5.05 -6.21
C TYR A 85 -3.24 -6.51 -5.83
N VAL A 86 -4.44 -7.01 -6.14
CA VAL A 86 -4.83 -8.40 -5.85
C VAL A 86 -3.97 -9.39 -6.63
N ASN A 87 -3.71 -9.15 -7.92
CA ASN A 87 -2.83 -9.98 -8.74
C ASN A 87 -1.39 -10.00 -8.19
N GLU A 88 -0.90 -8.88 -7.66
CA GLU A 88 0.40 -8.81 -6.96
C GLU A 88 0.40 -9.71 -5.72
N ARG A 89 -0.68 -9.69 -4.91
CA ARG A 89 -0.82 -10.56 -3.72
C ARG A 89 -0.89 -12.04 -4.07
N LEU A 90 -1.40 -12.37 -5.26
CA LEU A 90 -1.46 -13.72 -5.82
C LEU A 90 -0.16 -14.15 -6.53
N GLY A 91 0.87 -13.29 -6.59
CA GLY A 91 2.12 -13.55 -7.32
C GLY A 91 1.98 -13.48 -8.84
N ARG A 92 0.86 -12.96 -9.34
CA ARG A 92 0.55 -12.85 -10.77
C ARG A 92 1.08 -11.53 -11.34
N TYR A 93 2.39 -11.31 -11.26
CA TYR A 93 3.04 -10.01 -11.52
C TYR A 93 2.80 -9.47 -12.93
N ASN A 94 2.74 -10.33 -13.94
CA ASN A 94 2.47 -9.88 -15.32
C ASN A 94 1.04 -9.32 -15.49
N PHE A 95 0.05 -9.87 -14.81
CA PHE A 95 -1.32 -9.35 -14.82
C PHE A 95 -1.40 -8.05 -14.03
N ALA A 96 -0.78 -8.00 -12.84
CA ALA A 96 -0.71 -6.77 -12.05
C ALA A 96 -0.10 -5.60 -12.85
N ARG A 97 1.01 -5.86 -13.54
CA ARG A 97 1.70 -4.88 -14.39
C ARG A 97 0.77 -4.31 -15.46
N ARG A 98 0.10 -5.17 -16.22
CA ARG A 98 -0.84 -4.74 -17.27
C ARG A 98 -1.94 -3.84 -16.73
N ASP A 99 -2.48 -4.19 -15.58
CA ASP A 99 -3.55 -3.41 -14.96
C ASP A 99 -3.04 -2.03 -14.50
N TYR A 100 -1.87 -1.95 -13.83
CA TYR A 100 -1.26 -0.65 -13.48
C TYR A 100 -0.93 0.17 -14.73
N GLU A 101 -0.37 -0.43 -15.76
CA GLU A 101 -0.08 0.24 -17.04
C GLU A 101 -1.35 0.76 -17.69
N SER A 102 -2.46 0.00 -17.63
CA SER A 102 -3.77 0.45 -18.14
C SER A 102 -4.31 1.66 -17.38
N VAL A 103 -4.10 1.71 -16.04
CA VAL A 103 -4.40 2.92 -15.26
C VAL A 103 -3.56 4.10 -15.74
N LEU A 104 -2.26 3.90 -15.95
CA LEU A 104 -1.33 4.96 -16.37
C LEU A 104 -1.56 5.42 -17.81
N GLN A 105 -2.08 4.58 -18.69
CA GLN A 105 -2.52 4.99 -20.04
C GLN A 105 -3.69 5.97 -19.97
N GLN A 106 -4.63 5.76 -19.05
CA GLN A 106 -5.79 6.63 -18.87
C GLN A 106 -5.44 7.89 -18.05
N VAL A 107 -4.63 7.73 -17.02
CA VAL A 107 -4.22 8.79 -16.09
C VAL A 107 -2.70 8.71 -15.85
N PRO A 108 -1.87 9.28 -16.74
CA PRO A 108 -0.41 9.18 -16.65
C PRO A 108 0.18 9.70 -15.34
N GLY A 109 -0.49 10.68 -14.70
CA GLY A 109 -0.10 11.23 -13.40
C GLY A 109 -0.76 10.53 -12.21
N ASN A 110 -1.27 9.30 -12.32
CA ASN A 110 -1.80 8.59 -11.17
C ASN A 110 -0.66 8.13 -10.26
N PHE A 111 -0.56 8.78 -9.10
CA PHE A 111 0.51 8.54 -8.13
C PHE A 111 0.49 7.08 -7.62
N GLU A 112 -0.67 6.59 -7.26
CA GLU A 112 -0.85 5.26 -6.67
C GLU A 112 -0.46 4.16 -7.65
N ALA A 113 -0.81 4.30 -8.92
CA ALA A 113 -0.44 3.33 -9.96
C ALA A 113 1.06 3.39 -10.29
N GLN A 114 1.67 4.59 -10.30
CA GLN A 114 3.12 4.73 -10.46
C GLN A 114 3.87 4.08 -9.31
N LEU A 115 3.45 4.33 -8.06
CA LEU A 115 4.03 3.73 -6.86
C LEU A 115 3.83 2.21 -6.86
N GLY A 116 2.61 1.76 -7.14
CA GLY A 116 2.29 0.32 -7.23
C GLY A 116 3.16 -0.41 -8.24
N LEU A 117 3.35 0.18 -9.44
CA LEU A 117 4.20 -0.41 -10.48
C LEU A 117 5.69 -0.39 -10.09
N ALA A 118 6.17 0.63 -9.40
CA ALA A 118 7.53 0.68 -8.89
C ALA A 118 7.79 -0.43 -7.84
N LEU A 119 6.87 -0.58 -6.88
CA LEU A 119 6.94 -1.63 -5.86
C LEU A 119 6.80 -3.04 -6.46
N LEU A 120 5.93 -3.20 -7.46
CA LEU A 120 5.79 -4.44 -8.22
C LEU A 120 7.10 -4.81 -8.95
N ASN A 121 7.77 -3.83 -9.56
CA ASN A 121 9.07 -4.06 -10.21
C ASN A 121 10.12 -4.55 -9.20
N GLU A 122 10.16 -4.00 -8.00
CA GLU A 122 11.07 -4.48 -6.95
C GLU A 122 10.79 -5.93 -6.58
N LYS A 123 9.52 -6.30 -6.39
CA LYS A 123 9.11 -7.68 -6.08
C LYS A 123 9.36 -8.65 -7.23
N ASP A 124 9.23 -8.19 -8.47
CA ASP A 124 9.50 -8.95 -9.70
C ASP A 124 11.00 -8.96 -10.08
N HIS A 125 11.88 -8.57 -9.14
CA HIS A 125 13.33 -8.49 -9.31
C HIS A 125 13.84 -7.56 -10.42
N ARG A 126 12.98 -6.68 -10.94
CA ARG A 126 13.33 -5.61 -11.89
C ARG A 126 13.86 -4.39 -11.15
N LYS A 127 14.97 -4.59 -10.44
CA LYS A 127 15.48 -3.61 -9.47
C LYS A 127 15.85 -2.25 -10.07
N THR A 128 16.38 -2.23 -11.30
CA THR A 128 16.72 -0.98 -12.01
C THR A 128 15.46 -0.20 -12.34
N ASP A 129 14.48 -0.87 -12.97
CA ASP A 129 13.21 -0.23 -13.34
C ASP A 129 12.48 0.32 -12.11
N ALA A 130 12.50 -0.44 -11.00
CA ALA A 130 11.91 -0.01 -9.73
C ALA A 130 12.54 1.30 -9.22
N MET A 131 13.88 1.36 -9.21
CA MET A 131 14.61 2.54 -8.73
C MET A 131 14.41 3.75 -9.65
N ASP A 132 14.42 3.55 -10.97
CA ASP A 132 14.19 4.62 -11.93
C ASP A 132 12.76 5.19 -11.80
N MET A 133 11.78 4.32 -11.57
CA MET A 133 10.40 4.74 -11.38
C MET A 133 10.21 5.51 -10.08
N ILE A 134 10.75 5.02 -8.95
CA ILE A 134 10.60 5.70 -7.67
C ILE A 134 11.34 7.05 -7.65
N ASN A 135 12.51 7.15 -8.31
CA ASN A 135 13.21 8.41 -8.46
C ASN A 135 12.39 9.45 -9.26
N ARG A 136 11.78 9.02 -10.37
CA ARG A 136 10.87 9.89 -11.13
C ARG A 136 9.66 10.31 -10.29
N LEU A 137 9.10 9.39 -9.51
CA LEU A 137 7.96 9.67 -8.65
C LEU A 137 8.30 10.73 -7.58
N ILE A 138 9.46 10.62 -6.93
CA ILE A 138 9.94 11.63 -5.96
C ILE A 138 10.15 12.98 -6.64
N ASN A 139 10.71 13.01 -7.85
CA ASN A 139 10.88 14.27 -8.59
C ASN A 139 9.55 14.93 -8.96
N GLN A 140 8.51 14.14 -9.26
CA GLN A 140 7.17 14.63 -9.56
C GLN A 140 6.40 15.06 -8.29
N TYR A 141 6.64 14.37 -7.18
CA TYR A 141 5.93 14.55 -5.91
C TYR A 141 6.93 14.71 -4.74
N PRO A 142 7.70 15.81 -4.70
CA PRO A 142 8.77 15.98 -3.71
C PRO A 142 8.28 16.06 -2.27
N ASP A 143 7.00 16.30 -2.05
CA ASP A 143 6.39 16.34 -0.73
C ASP A 143 5.76 14.99 -0.30
N SER A 144 5.94 13.95 -1.10
CA SER A 144 5.36 12.64 -0.80
C SER A 144 6.21 11.84 0.18
N ALA A 145 5.80 11.78 1.46
CA ALA A 145 6.45 10.95 2.47
C ALA A 145 6.52 9.48 2.04
N VAL A 146 5.45 8.96 1.45
CA VAL A 146 5.37 7.54 1.05
C VAL A 146 6.34 7.20 -0.08
N ALA A 147 6.63 8.12 -0.99
CA ALA A 147 7.58 7.89 -2.08
C ALA A 147 9.02 7.75 -1.54
N TYR A 148 9.42 8.62 -0.60
CA TYR A 148 10.70 8.51 0.09
C TYR A 148 10.78 7.22 0.91
N ALA A 149 9.75 6.88 1.68
CA ALA A 149 9.73 5.64 2.46
C ALA A 149 9.81 4.38 1.58
N ALA A 150 9.17 4.40 0.42
CA ALA A 150 9.25 3.30 -0.54
C ALA A 150 10.68 3.13 -1.09
N ARG A 151 11.36 4.23 -1.48
CA ARG A 151 12.75 4.18 -1.92
C ARG A 151 13.68 3.72 -0.80
N ALA A 152 13.51 4.24 0.40
CA ALA A 152 14.26 3.80 1.58
C ALA A 152 14.14 2.30 1.84
N GLY A 153 12.94 1.73 1.68
CA GLY A 153 12.74 0.28 1.77
C GLY A 153 13.54 -0.50 0.72
N MET A 154 13.50 -0.05 -0.54
CA MET A 154 14.29 -0.65 -1.62
C MET A 154 15.81 -0.55 -1.37
N GLU A 155 16.27 0.57 -0.84
CA GLU A 155 17.67 0.80 -0.51
C GLU A 155 18.14 -0.08 0.66
N ARG A 156 17.35 -0.15 1.73
CA ARG A 156 17.61 -1.05 2.86
C ARG A 156 17.74 -2.50 2.41
N ASP A 157 16.82 -2.97 1.57
CA ASP A 157 16.81 -4.36 1.09
C ASP A 157 17.99 -4.67 0.15
N ARG A 158 18.70 -3.64 -0.32
CA ARG A 158 19.95 -3.70 -1.08
C ARG A 158 21.21 -3.50 -0.21
N GLY A 159 21.04 -3.30 1.09
CA GLY A 159 22.13 -3.03 2.02
C GLY A 159 22.68 -1.61 1.95
N MET A 160 22.00 -0.69 1.26
CA MET A 160 22.38 0.73 1.13
C MET A 160 21.82 1.52 2.33
N THR A 161 22.27 1.17 3.54
CA THR A 161 21.63 1.62 4.78
C THR A 161 21.72 3.11 5.00
N GLU A 162 22.83 3.77 4.60
CA GLU A 162 22.98 5.24 4.73
C GLU A 162 21.99 6.00 3.83
N LEU A 163 21.69 5.49 2.63
CA LEU A 163 20.68 6.07 1.75
C LEU A 163 19.29 5.85 2.32
N ALA A 164 19.01 4.65 2.81
CA ALA A 164 17.75 4.32 3.47
C ALA A 164 17.51 5.19 4.72
N GLU A 165 18.53 5.47 5.53
CA GLU A 165 18.43 6.39 6.68
C GLU A 165 18.03 7.79 6.22
N TYR A 166 18.70 8.31 5.17
CA TYR A 166 18.39 9.62 4.61
C TYR A 166 16.92 9.67 4.15
N ASP A 167 16.49 8.72 3.37
CA ASP A 167 15.14 8.73 2.79
C ASP A 167 14.04 8.49 3.84
N TYR A 168 14.24 7.60 4.83
CA TYR A 168 13.31 7.52 5.96
C TYR A 168 13.27 8.81 6.77
N THR A 169 14.39 9.53 6.88
CA THR A 169 14.41 10.83 7.55
C THR A 169 13.61 11.86 6.75
N GLU A 170 13.72 11.88 5.43
CA GLU A 170 12.90 12.73 4.56
C GLU A 170 11.40 12.37 4.63
N ALA A 171 11.07 11.08 4.71
CA ALA A 171 9.68 10.63 4.92
C ALA A 171 9.12 11.10 6.26
N ILE A 172 9.89 10.94 7.36
CA ILE A 172 9.49 11.35 8.71
C ILE A 172 9.38 12.89 8.84
N LYS A 173 10.20 13.68 8.15
CA LYS A 173 10.04 15.14 8.10
C LYS A 173 8.66 15.54 7.54
N ARG A 174 8.13 14.80 6.59
CA ARG A 174 6.84 15.06 5.92
C ARG A 174 5.65 14.47 6.68
N ASP A 175 5.86 13.34 7.35
CA ASP A 175 4.86 12.68 8.19
C ASP A 175 5.50 12.20 9.51
N PRO A 176 5.63 13.13 10.50
CA PRO A 176 6.42 12.88 11.74
C PRO A 176 5.83 11.83 12.67
N ASN A 177 4.55 11.52 12.54
CA ASN A 177 3.83 10.61 13.43
C ASN A 177 3.58 9.24 12.78
N ASN A 178 4.17 8.98 11.63
CA ASN A 178 4.01 7.71 10.95
C ASN A 178 4.81 6.61 11.66
N VAL A 179 4.09 5.68 12.24
CA VAL A 179 4.65 4.57 13.03
C VAL A 179 5.56 3.68 12.15
N ASP A 180 5.16 3.40 10.92
CA ASP A 180 5.90 2.51 10.03
C ASP A 180 7.25 3.11 9.61
N TYR A 181 7.31 4.42 9.36
CA TYR A 181 8.56 5.09 9.01
C TYR A 181 9.53 5.15 10.17
N LEU A 182 9.04 5.42 11.38
CA LEU A 182 9.86 5.41 12.60
C LEU A 182 10.40 4.01 12.90
N LEU A 183 9.57 2.96 12.79
CA LEU A 183 9.98 1.57 12.96
C LEU A 183 11.05 1.17 11.94
N ALA A 184 10.83 1.52 10.67
CA ALA A 184 11.76 1.19 9.60
C ALA A 184 13.10 1.90 9.76
N ARG A 185 13.11 3.19 10.19
CA ARG A 185 14.35 3.91 10.46
C ARG A 185 15.06 3.38 11.71
N ALA A 186 14.33 3.03 12.75
CA ALA A 186 14.91 2.38 13.93
C ALA A 186 15.61 1.06 13.56
N ASP A 187 15.02 0.28 12.66
CA ASP A 187 15.64 -0.95 12.12
C ASP A 187 16.95 -0.65 11.38
N VAL A 188 16.96 0.35 10.50
CA VAL A 188 18.18 0.81 9.81
C VAL A 188 19.25 1.25 10.82
N TYR A 189 18.90 2.04 11.83
CA TYR A 189 19.82 2.44 12.89
C TYR A 189 20.41 1.26 13.67
N ILE A 190 19.62 0.20 13.91
CA ILE A 190 20.10 -1.03 14.55
C ILE A 190 21.12 -1.73 13.64
N ILE A 191 20.83 -1.86 12.35
CA ILE A 191 21.75 -2.48 11.37
C ILE A 191 23.08 -1.73 11.34
N GLU A 192 23.05 -0.40 11.41
CA GLU A 192 24.24 0.48 11.42
C GLU A 192 24.91 0.60 12.80
N ASN A 193 24.43 -0.12 13.82
CA ASN A 193 24.88 -0.01 15.21
C ASN A 193 24.75 1.41 15.81
N LYS A 194 23.85 2.24 15.29
CA LYS A 194 23.52 3.58 15.79
C LYS A 194 22.51 3.51 16.94
N LYS A 195 22.84 2.75 17.99
CA LYS A 195 21.93 2.36 19.10
C LYS A 195 21.19 3.54 19.75
N ARG A 196 21.87 4.69 19.91
CA ARG A 196 21.27 5.90 20.51
C ARG A 196 20.15 6.48 19.65
N LEU A 197 20.32 6.50 18.32
CA LEU A 197 19.32 7.01 17.39
C LEU A 197 18.13 6.05 17.30
N ALA A 198 18.38 4.76 17.19
CA ALA A 198 17.32 3.75 17.23
C ALA A 198 16.46 3.88 18.50
N ARG A 199 17.09 4.03 19.67
CA ARG A 199 16.35 4.21 20.93
C ARG A 199 15.45 5.44 20.91
N LYS A 200 15.92 6.56 20.34
CA LYS A 200 15.12 7.78 20.20
C LYS A 200 13.85 7.57 19.37
N ASP A 201 13.95 6.84 18.26
CA ASP A 201 12.77 6.51 17.42
C ASP A 201 11.81 5.58 18.16
N LEU A 202 12.32 4.57 18.91
CA LEU A 202 11.48 3.68 19.72
C LEU A 202 10.77 4.44 20.85
N GLU A 203 11.42 5.38 21.51
CA GLU A 203 10.80 6.26 22.50
C GLU A 203 9.72 7.16 21.90
N GLN A 204 9.91 7.61 20.66
CA GLN A 204 8.88 8.37 19.94
C GLN A 204 7.66 7.47 19.63
N LEU A 205 7.88 6.24 19.22
CA LEU A 205 6.81 5.26 19.00
C LEU A 205 6.00 4.98 20.28
N GLU A 206 6.66 4.86 21.43
CA GLU A 206 5.95 4.73 22.71
C GLU A 206 5.08 5.95 23.00
N LYS A 207 5.56 7.17 22.71
CA LYS A 207 4.76 8.41 22.85
C LYS A 207 3.57 8.45 21.92
N LEU A 208 3.68 7.83 20.75
CA LEU A 208 2.57 7.68 19.78
C LEU A 208 1.59 6.55 20.16
N GLY A 209 1.81 5.88 21.30
CA GLY A 209 0.91 4.85 21.81
C GLY A 209 1.26 3.42 21.38
N VAL A 210 2.38 3.21 20.70
CA VAL A 210 2.86 1.85 20.41
C VAL A 210 3.30 1.19 21.69
N SER A 211 2.72 0.03 22.02
CA SER A 211 3.05 -0.64 23.28
C SER A 211 4.52 -1.10 23.29
N ARG A 212 5.18 -0.96 24.44
CA ARG A 212 6.55 -1.43 24.62
C ARG A 212 6.71 -2.93 24.35
N VAL A 213 5.64 -3.70 24.58
CA VAL A 213 5.62 -5.14 24.26
C VAL A 213 5.80 -5.38 22.76
N ALA A 214 5.17 -4.56 21.91
CA ALA A 214 5.34 -4.64 20.44
C ALA A 214 6.77 -4.27 19.99
N LEU A 215 7.50 -3.50 20.79
CA LEU A 215 8.86 -3.02 20.51
C LEU A 215 9.97 -3.88 21.16
N LEU A 216 9.61 -4.96 21.87
CA LEU A 216 10.59 -5.75 22.63
C LEU A 216 11.72 -6.32 21.78
N ASP A 217 11.44 -6.77 20.57
CA ASP A 217 12.46 -7.30 19.65
C ASP A 217 13.50 -6.22 19.30
N PHE A 218 13.05 -5.01 18.97
CA PHE A 218 13.94 -3.88 18.69
C PHE A 218 14.82 -3.56 19.92
N TYR A 219 14.25 -3.51 21.13
CA TYR A 219 15.00 -3.26 22.35
C TYR A 219 16.01 -4.38 22.68
N HIS A 220 15.69 -5.63 22.35
CA HIS A 220 16.63 -6.75 22.51
C HIS A 220 17.82 -6.62 21.55
N ARG A 221 17.59 -6.22 20.33
CA ARG A 221 18.65 -5.99 19.33
C ARG A 221 19.52 -4.78 19.64
N LEU A 222 19.10 -3.90 20.56
CA LEU A 222 19.88 -2.77 21.06
C LEU A 222 20.83 -3.12 22.24
N LYS A 223 20.79 -4.33 22.77
CA LYS A 223 21.72 -4.79 23.81
C LYS A 223 23.06 -5.12 23.18
#